data_4c55c4338f369db3419d93edf4d00394
#
_entry.id   4c55c4338f369db3419d93edf4d00394
#
_cell.length_a   1.000
_cell.length_b   1.000
_cell.length_c   1.000
_cell.angle_alpha   90.00
_cell.angle_beta   90.00
_cell.angle_gamma   90.00
#
_symmetry.space_group_name_H-M   'P 1'
#
loop_
_entity.id
_entity.type
_entity.pdbx_description
1 polymer ?
#
loop_
_entity_poly.entity_id
_entity_poly.type
_entity_poly.pdbx_seq_one_letter_code
_entity_poly.pdbx_strand_id
1 'polypeptide(L)'
;FVREKSNLAKTTYFLNASYNLKINSRWFLKVGFQDEIMGLDLNYKTKEQLFAPEKQIWDYKSSTNLVQGYAHIKYGFSKNLTLNAGLHANYFLLNNSTAIEPRFGLVYNVSQKSSFNFGYGLHSQLQPINVYFLQSIDNNGNTVYNNKNLDFTKSNHYVIGYNLQPAQDWRIKTEIYYQRLYNVPVNTFSSSYSMLNTGARFNTELEDNLINKGTGTNYGLELTVEKFFSKGYYGLFTSSIFDSKYTGSDGVERNTAFNGKYVYNILVGKEWNVGAGKRNKTSIDFKFTNAGGRYYTPIDVASSQTTGREQLSTNVYSSQYPSYTRMDIKFGYTFNSKVKKLSQTFSLDIQNVTNHKNVFSQSYDDRNQNVSWKYQLGFFPNFVYKIQF
;
A
#
# COMPACT_ATOMS: atom_id res chain seq x y z
N PHE A 1 24.47 -0.60 -26.29
CA PHE A 1 23.90 -1.94 -26.13
C PHE A 1 22.54 -1.82 -25.44
N VAL A 2 21.49 -2.24 -26.16
CA VAL A 2 20.13 -2.23 -25.61
C VAL A 2 19.93 -3.54 -24.86
N ARG A 3 19.85 -3.45 -23.52
CA ARG A 3 19.67 -4.59 -22.63
C ARG A 3 18.20 -5.03 -22.53
N GLU A 4 17.31 -4.06 -22.62
CA GLU A 4 15.88 -4.25 -22.43
C GLU A 4 15.09 -3.48 -23.48
N LYS A 5 14.03 -4.09 -24.00
CA LYS A 5 13.05 -3.46 -24.88
C LYS A 5 11.68 -3.74 -24.30
N SER A 6 10.93 -2.71 -23.95
CA SER A 6 9.60 -2.87 -23.37
C SER A 6 8.59 -1.92 -24.02
N ASN A 7 7.42 -2.47 -24.30
CA ASN A 7 6.19 -1.73 -24.55
C ASN A 7 5.11 -2.39 -23.68
N LEU A 8 4.78 -1.76 -22.56
CA LEU A 8 3.84 -2.29 -21.60
C LEU A 8 2.70 -1.27 -21.46
N ALA A 9 1.59 -1.54 -22.11
CA ALA A 9 0.40 -0.71 -22.04
C ALA A 9 -0.77 -1.49 -21.44
N LYS A 10 -1.42 -0.90 -20.43
CA LYS A 10 -2.71 -1.34 -19.89
C LYS A 10 -3.71 -0.21 -20.06
N THR A 11 -4.80 -0.47 -20.77
CA THR A 11 -5.96 0.42 -20.85
C THR A 11 -7.10 -0.18 -20.06
N THR A 12 -7.68 0.57 -19.13
CA THR A 12 -8.75 0.06 -18.31
C THR A 12 -10.01 0.90 -18.49
N TYR A 13 -11.14 0.24 -18.78
CA TYR A 13 -12.47 0.83 -18.80
C TYR A 13 -13.26 0.29 -17.61
N PHE A 14 -13.95 1.18 -16.91
CA PHE A 14 -14.83 0.81 -15.79
C PHE A 14 -16.28 1.09 -16.16
N LEU A 15 -17.10 0.05 -16.16
CA LEU A 15 -18.55 0.17 -16.18
C LEU A 15 -19.05 -0.15 -14.78
N ASN A 16 -19.73 0.79 -14.14
CA ASN A 16 -20.32 0.56 -12.82
C ASN A 16 -21.75 1.10 -12.74
N ALA A 17 -22.58 0.37 -12.01
CA ALA A 17 -23.94 0.78 -11.70
C ALA A 17 -24.26 0.38 -10.26
N SER A 18 -24.96 1.26 -9.54
CA SER A 18 -25.40 0.93 -8.18
C SER A 18 -26.78 1.51 -7.90
N TYR A 19 -27.54 0.79 -7.09
CA TYR A 19 -28.84 1.20 -6.62
C TYR A 19 -28.85 1.26 -5.09
N ASN A 20 -29.31 2.38 -4.56
CA ASN A 20 -29.40 2.63 -3.13
C ASN A 20 -30.89 2.75 -2.75
N LEU A 21 -31.34 1.93 -1.81
CA LEU A 21 -32.72 1.90 -1.35
C LEU A 21 -32.78 2.14 0.16
N LYS A 22 -33.36 3.25 0.56
CA LYS A 22 -33.73 3.49 1.96
C LYS A 22 -35.15 2.95 2.16
N ILE A 23 -35.24 1.72 2.69
CA ILE A 23 -36.56 1.06 2.92
C ILE A 23 -37.34 1.77 4.02
N ASN A 24 -36.65 2.12 5.12
CA ASN A 24 -37.19 2.90 6.23
C ASN A 24 -36.08 3.56 7.04
N SER A 25 -36.37 4.08 8.23
CA SER A 25 -35.38 4.71 9.11
C SER A 25 -34.30 3.73 9.66
N ARG A 26 -34.55 2.42 9.63
CA ARG A 26 -33.66 1.38 10.15
C ARG A 26 -32.94 0.61 9.06
N TRP A 27 -33.54 0.46 7.89
CA TRP A 27 -33.04 -0.39 6.81
C TRP A 27 -32.55 0.45 5.62
N PHE A 28 -31.31 0.19 5.23
CA PHE A 28 -30.74 0.70 3.99
C PHE A 28 -30.12 -0.48 3.23
N LEU A 29 -30.42 -0.58 1.94
CA LEU A 29 -29.85 -1.57 1.02
C LEU A 29 -29.07 -0.85 -0.07
N LYS A 30 -27.89 -1.36 -0.40
CA LYS A 30 -27.13 -0.96 -1.58
C LYS A 30 -26.78 -2.22 -2.35
N VAL A 31 -27.09 -2.26 -3.64
CA VAL A 31 -26.65 -3.31 -4.57
C VAL A 31 -25.90 -2.64 -5.71
N GLY A 32 -24.92 -3.33 -6.26
CA GLY A 32 -24.17 -2.78 -7.37
C GLY A 32 -23.40 -3.84 -8.14
N PHE A 33 -22.97 -3.41 -9.30
CA PHE A 33 -22.20 -4.17 -10.26
C PHE A 33 -21.06 -3.30 -10.80
N GLN A 34 -19.92 -3.90 -11.05
CA GLN A 34 -18.78 -3.27 -11.72
C GLN A 34 -18.15 -4.25 -12.67
N ASP A 35 -17.80 -3.80 -13.87
CA ASP A 35 -16.97 -4.52 -14.82
C ASP A 35 -15.71 -3.69 -15.12
N GLU A 36 -14.55 -4.27 -14.82
CA GLU A 36 -13.24 -3.72 -15.14
C GLU A 36 -12.72 -4.44 -16.41
N ILE A 37 -12.81 -3.77 -17.55
CA ILE A 37 -12.34 -4.27 -18.85
C ILE A 37 -10.89 -3.82 -19.04
N MET A 38 -9.95 -4.76 -19.04
CA MET A 38 -8.52 -4.52 -19.15
C MET A 38 -8.02 -4.89 -20.55
N GLY A 39 -7.74 -3.90 -21.40
CA GLY A 39 -7.00 -4.06 -22.64
C GLY A 39 -5.50 -4.07 -22.35
N LEU A 40 -4.80 -5.08 -22.83
CA LEU A 40 -3.39 -5.34 -22.56
C LEU A 40 -2.59 -5.39 -23.87
N ASP A 41 -1.46 -4.68 -23.91
CA ASP A 41 -0.44 -4.77 -24.94
C ASP A 41 0.91 -4.88 -24.21
N LEU A 42 1.35 -6.12 -23.98
CA LEU A 42 2.53 -6.46 -23.17
C LEU A 42 3.58 -7.04 -24.08
N ASN A 43 4.63 -6.28 -24.37
CA ASN A 43 5.80 -6.77 -25.08
C ASN A 43 7.06 -6.36 -24.32
N TYR A 44 7.81 -7.35 -23.83
CA TYR A 44 9.06 -7.14 -23.14
C TYR A 44 10.08 -8.21 -23.48
N LYS A 45 11.26 -7.74 -23.90
CA LYS A 45 12.43 -8.56 -24.19
C LYS A 45 13.61 -8.11 -23.38
N THR A 46 14.42 -9.05 -22.94
CA THR A 46 15.67 -8.77 -22.24
C THR A 46 16.84 -9.58 -22.80
N LYS A 47 18.04 -9.10 -22.56
CA LYS A 47 19.31 -9.81 -22.81
C LYS A 47 20.12 -9.86 -21.55
N GLU A 48 20.57 -11.03 -21.16
CA GLU A 48 21.44 -11.19 -19.98
C GLU A 48 22.84 -10.64 -20.23
N GLN A 49 23.35 -10.79 -21.42
CA GLN A 49 24.68 -10.34 -21.85
C GLN A 49 24.66 -9.74 -23.26
N LEU A 50 25.73 -9.03 -23.65
CA LEU A 50 25.83 -8.33 -24.93
C LEU A 50 25.55 -9.24 -26.13
N PHE A 51 26.06 -10.44 -26.14
CA PHE A 51 25.94 -11.43 -27.26
C PHE A 51 24.92 -12.53 -26.96
N ALA A 52 24.23 -12.50 -25.81
CA ALA A 52 23.18 -13.46 -25.51
C ALA A 52 21.97 -13.24 -26.43
N PRO A 53 21.21 -14.30 -26.78
CA PRO A 53 19.95 -14.15 -27.50
C PRO A 53 18.95 -13.32 -26.70
N GLU A 54 18.05 -12.63 -27.39
CA GLU A 54 16.93 -11.95 -26.74
C GLU A 54 15.98 -13.00 -26.16
N LYS A 55 15.65 -12.85 -24.88
CA LYS A 55 14.64 -13.66 -24.19
C LYS A 55 13.33 -12.88 -24.18
N GLN A 56 12.28 -13.44 -24.76
CA GLN A 56 10.93 -12.89 -24.65
C GLN A 56 10.38 -13.18 -23.27
N ILE A 57 9.92 -12.15 -22.58
CA ILE A 57 9.35 -12.24 -21.23
C ILE A 57 7.83 -12.10 -21.30
N TRP A 58 7.34 -11.14 -22.08
CA TRP A 58 5.93 -10.97 -22.41
C TRP A 58 5.76 -10.74 -23.90
N ASP A 59 4.76 -11.39 -24.49
CA ASP A 59 4.22 -11.12 -25.81
C ASP A 59 2.74 -11.46 -25.79
N TYR A 60 1.93 -10.51 -25.34
CA TYR A 60 0.50 -10.71 -25.17
C TYR A 60 -0.27 -9.45 -25.53
N LYS A 61 -1.21 -9.60 -26.45
CA LYS A 61 -2.10 -8.52 -26.87
C LYS A 61 -3.53 -9.02 -26.94
N SER A 62 -4.32 -8.65 -25.93
CA SER A 62 -5.73 -9.02 -25.83
C SER A 62 -6.41 -8.25 -24.71
N SER A 63 -7.62 -8.65 -24.36
CA SER A 63 -8.36 -8.10 -23.23
C SER A 63 -8.87 -9.20 -22.30
N THR A 64 -9.09 -8.82 -21.04
CA THR A 64 -9.77 -9.64 -20.03
C THR A 64 -10.58 -8.77 -19.11
N ASN A 65 -11.51 -9.37 -18.36
CA ASN A 65 -12.40 -8.63 -17.48
C ASN A 65 -12.34 -9.17 -16.05
N LEU A 66 -12.52 -8.24 -15.12
CA LEU A 66 -12.87 -8.55 -13.73
C LEU A 66 -14.29 -8.04 -13.47
N VAL A 67 -15.22 -8.99 -13.39
CA VAL A 67 -16.65 -8.70 -13.13
C VAL A 67 -16.90 -8.81 -11.62
N GLN A 68 -17.58 -7.82 -11.06
CA GLN A 68 -17.83 -7.73 -9.62
C GLN A 68 -19.30 -7.41 -9.34
N GLY A 69 -19.86 -8.09 -8.36
CA GLY A 69 -21.22 -7.81 -7.88
C GLY A 69 -21.21 -7.69 -6.36
N TYR A 70 -22.06 -6.82 -5.82
CA TYR A 70 -22.17 -6.69 -4.38
C TYR A 70 -23.56 -6.32 -3.90
N ALA A 71 -23.87 -6.79 -2.70
CA ALA A 71 -25.04 -6.37 -1.93
C ALA A 71 -24.59 -6.01 -0.51
N HIS A 72 -25.06 -4.88 -0.01
CA HIS A 72 -24.75 -4.38 1.33
C HIS A 72 -26.01 -3.90 2.00
N ILE A 73 -26.21 -4.32 3.25
CA ILE A 73 -27.30 -3.87 4.12
C ILE A 73 -26.73 -3.12 5.33
N LYS A 74 -27.43 -2.07 5.72
CA LYS A 74 -27.24 -1.42 7.02
C LYS A 74 -28.55 -1.53 7.79
N TYR A 75 -28.46 -2.02 9.02
CA TYR A 75 -29.60 -2.19 9.91
C TYR A 75 -29.36 -1.57 11.27
N GLY A 76 -30.23 -0.66 11.66
CA GLY A 76 -30.25 -0.07 13.00
C GLY A 76 -31.15 -0.88 13.94
N PHE A 77 -30.56 -1.73 14.79
CA PHE A 77 -31.31 -2.41 15.84
C PHE A 77 -31.93 -1.45 16.84
N SER A 78 -31.14 -0.44 17.20
CA SER A 78 -31.54 0.63 18.11
C SER A 78 -30.84 1.96 17.72
N LYS A 79 -31.04 3.02 18.48
CA LYS A 79 -30.30 4.27 18.32
C LYS A 79 -28.79 4.09 18.58
N ASN A 80 -28.43 3.05 19.32
CA ASN A 80 -27.06 2.82 19.76
C ASN A 80 -26.36 1.68 19.03
N LEU A 81 -27.10 0.76 18.39
CA LEU A 81 -26.54 -0.44 17.78
C LEU A 81 -26.87 -0.50 16.30
N THR A 82 -25.84 -0.52 15.45
CA THR A 82 -25.95 -0.60 14.00
C THR A 82 -25.14 -1.76 13.47
N LEU A 83 -25.76 -2.57 12.61
CA LEU A 83 -25.14 -3.63 11.82
C LEU A 83 -24.92 -3.14 10.40
N ASN A 84 -23.77 -3.43 9.85
CA ASN A 84 -23.48 -3.38 8.42
C ASN A 84 -23.08 -4.79 7.99
N ALA A 85 -23.74 -5.36 6.99
CA ALA A 85 -23.39 -6.65 6.45
C ALA A 85 -23.42 -6.59 4.92
N GLY A 86 -22.55 -7.31 4.28
CA GLY A 86 -22.43 -7.31 2.84
C GLY A 86 -21.84 -8.59 2.28
N LEU A 87 -22.14 -8.84 1.04
CA LEU A 87 -21.54 -9.87 0.23
C LEU A 87 -21.02 -9.24 -1.04
N HIS A 88 -19.77 -9.52 -1.38
CA HIS A 88 -19.14 -9.11 -2.63
C HIS A 88 -18.66 -10.37 -3.36
N ALA A 89 -18.83 -10.40 -4.66
CA ALA A 89 -18.42 -11.51 -5.51
C ALA A 89 -17.56 -10.99 -6.66
N ASN A 90 -16.45 -11.68 -6.93
CA ASN A 90 -15.54 -11.42 -8.03
C ASN A 90 -15.54 -12.59 -8.99
N TYR A 91 -15.48 -12.31 -10.29
CA TYR A 91 -15.27 -13.28 -11.35
C TYR A 91 -14.22 -12.75 -12.35
N PHE A 92 -13.10 -13.47 -12.45
CA PHE A 92 -12.02 -13.10 -13.36
C PHE A 92 -12.10 -13.95 -14.63
N LEU A 93 -12.38 -13.31 -15.78
CA LEU A 93 -12.64 -14.00 -17.04
C LEU A 93 -11.43 -14.73 -17.61
N LEU A 94 -10.21 -14.29 -17.31
CA LEU A 94 -8.99 -14.88 -17.87
C LEU A 94 -8.87 -16.39 -17.61
N ASN A 95 -9.22 -16.80 -16.39
CA ASN A 95 -9.05 -18.18 -15.90
C ASN A 95 -10.25 -18.71 -15.12
N ASN A 96 -11.38 -18.01 -15.17
CA ASN A 96 -12.63 -18.33 -14.46
C ASN A 96 -12.51 -18.39 -12.93
N SER A 97 -11.49 -17.75 -12.36
CA SER A 97 -11.35 -17.66 -10.90
C SER A 97 -12.48 -16.86 -10.29
N THR A 98 -12.95 -17.32 -9.13
CA THR A 98 -14.05 -16.68 -8.39
C THR A 98 -13.67 -16.42 -6.93
N ALA A 99 -14.23 -15.36 -6.35
CA ALA A 99 -14.12 -15.12 -4.93
C ALA A 99 -15.44 -14.55 -4.39
N ILE A 100 -15.88 -15.09 -3.25
CA ILE A 100 -17.04 -14.60 -2.52
C ILE A 100 -16.55 -14.05 -1.19
N GLU A 101 -16.86 -12.78 -0.92
CA GLU A 101 -16.30 -11.98 0.16
C GLU A 101 -17.41 -11.51 1.13
N PRO A 102 -17.75 -12.29 2.15
CA PRO A 102 -18.61 -11.82 3.22
C PRO A 102 -17.91 -10.73 4.04
N ARG A 103 -18.68 -9.71 4.41
CA ARG A 103 -18.24 -8.58 5.23
C ARG A 103 -19.28 -8.29 6.29
N PHE A 104 -18.82 -7.99 7.49
CA PHE A 104 -19.67 -7.73 8.64
C PHE A 104 -19.05 -6.61 9.49
N GLY A 105 -19.86 -5.69 9.95
CA GLY A 105 -19.44 -4.62 10.84
C GLY A 105 -20.53 -4.31 11.86
N LEU A 106 -20.17 -4.19 13.12
CA LEU A 106 -21.04 -3.83 14.22
C LEU A 106 -20.53 -2.52 14.87
N VAL A 107 -21.39 -1.55 15.05
CA VAL A 107 -21.09 -0.30 15.76
C VAL A 107 -22.02 -0.17 16.95
N TYR A 108 -21.43 -0.04 18.13
CA TYR A 108 -22.15 0.19 19.39
C TYR A 108 -21.75 1.55 19.99
N ASN A 109 -22.69 2.50 19.96
CA ASN A 109 -22.52 3.80 20.56
C ASN A 109 -22.81 3.70 22.07
N VAL A 110 -21.76 3.75 22.88
CA VAL A 110 -21.89 3.76 24.35
C VAL A 110 -22.48 5.08 24.83
N SER A 111 -22.11 6.17 24.15
CA SER A 111 -22.61 7.51 24.39
C SER A 111 -22.60 8.33 23.09
N GLN A 112 -22.98 9.60 23.15
CA GLN A 112 -22.81 10.52 22.02
C GLN A 112 -21.34 10.82 21.69
N LYS A 113 -20.41 10.48 22.59
CA LYS A 113 -18.99 10.78 22.48
C LYS A 113 -18.11 9.54 22.34
N SER A 114 -18.65 8.34 22.47
CA SER A 114 -17.85 7.12 22.43
C SER A 114 -18.58 5.96 21.79
N SER A 115 -17.83 5.17 21.03
CA SER A 115 -18.35 3.96 20.36
C SER A 115 -17.30 2.87 20.28
N PHE A 116 -17.76 1.62 20.36
CA PHE A 116 -17.02 0.43 19.95
C PHE A 116 -17.43 0.03 18.54
N ASN A 117 -16.48 -0.49 17.81
CA ASN A 117 -16.72 -1.09 16.51
C ASN A 117 -16.01 -2.43 16.40
N PHE A 118 -16.68 -3.38 15.79
CA PHE A 118 -16.14 -4.66 15.37
C PHE A 118 -16.32 -4.80 13.87
N GLY A 119 -15.29 -5.27 13.17
CA GLY A 119 -15.30 -5.54 11.74
C GLY A 119 -14.71 -6.90 11.43
N TYR A 120 -15.36 -7.62 10.52
CA TYR A 120 -14.83 -8.78 9.83
C TYR A 120 -15.01 -8.61 8.33
N GLY A 121 -14.03 -9.01 7.56
CA GLY A 121 -14.14 -9.05 6.11
C GLY A 121 -13.21 -10.09 5.51
N LEU A 122 -13.75 -10.91 4.62
CA LEU A 122 -12.94 -11.63 3.65
C LEU A 122 -12.71 -10.70 2.45
N HIS A 123 -11.45 -10.56 2.06
CA HIS A 123 -11.04 -9.78 0.88
C HIS A 123 -10.22 -10.65 -0.04
N SER A 124 -10.34 -10.41 -1.32
CA SER A 124 -9.54 -11.07 -2.35
C SER A 124 -8.90 -10.06 -3.30
N GLN A 125 -7.76 -10.42 -3.86
CA GLN A 125 -7.01 -9.58 -4.77
C GLN A 125 -6.39 -10.43 -5.88
N LEU A 126 -6.53 -9.97 -7.14
CA LEU A 126 -5.77 -10.51 -8.27
C LEU A 126 -4.28 -10.19 -8.09
N GLN A 127 -3.45 -11.03 -8.69
CA GLN A 127 -2.04 -10.72 -8.86
C GLN A 127 -1.87 -9.54 -9.85
N PRO A 128 -0.73 -8.83 -9.85
CA PRO A 128 -0.42 -7.89 -10.92
C PRO A 128 -0.62 -8.55 -12.29
N ILE A 129 -1.35 -7.88 -13.17
CA ILE A 129 -1.86 -8.52 -14.41
C ILE A 129 -0.76 -9.11 -15.30
N ASN A 130 0.42 -8.51 -15.32
CA ASN A 130 1.57 -8.98 -16.07
C ASN A 130 2.11 -10.34 -15.57
N VAL A 131 1.88 -10.72 -14.32
CA VAL A 131 2.32 -12.01 -13.74
C VAL A 131 1.62 -13.19 -14.42
N TYR A 132 0.35 -13.04 -14.82
CA TYR A 132 -0.42 -14.08 -15.49
C TYR A 132 0.10 -14.40 -16.90
N PHE A 133 0.79 -13.46 -17.53
CA PHE A 133 1.26 -13.55 -18.92
C PHE A 133 2.76 -13.71 -19.05
N LEU A 134 3.44 -14.06 -17.95
CA LEU A 134 4.86 -14.41 -18.01
C LEU A 134 5.06 -15.64 -18.88
N GLN A 135 5.92 -15.50 -19.90
CA GLN A 135 6.19 -16.57 -20.86
C GLN A 135 7.35 -17.45 -20.41
N SER A 136 7.17 -18.74 -20.61
CA SER A 136 8.23 -19.74 -20.53
C SER A 136 8.18 -20.65 -21.75
N ILE A 137 9.25 -21.36 -22.02
CA ILE A 137 9.33 -22.35 -23.08
C ILE A 137 9.32 -23.74 -22.44
N ASP A 138 8.40 -24.59 -22.88
CA ASP A 138 8.33 -25.98 -22.44
C ASP A 138 9.43 -26.85 -23.06
N ASN A 139 9.52 -28.10 -22.66
CA ASN A 139 10.52 -29.05 -23.18
C ASN A 139 10.36 -29.36 -24.69
N ASN A 140 9.22 -29.03 -25.30
CA ASN A 140 8.92 -29.21 -26.70
C ASN A 140 9.16 -27.95 -27.51
N GLY A 141 9.63 -26.85 -26.91
CA GLY A 141 9.86 -25.56 -27.54
C GLY A 141 8.59 -24.69 -27.69
N ASN A 142 7.47 -25.06 -27.07
CA ASN A 142 6.24 -24.27 -27.13
C ASN A 142 6.23 -23.17 -26.05
N THR A 143 5.66 -22.03 -26.41
CA THR A 143 5.39 -20.96 -25.43
C THR A 143 4.25 -21.36 -24.49
N VAL A 144 4.49 -21.28 -23.18
CA VAL A 144 3.53 -21.56 -22.11
C VAL A 144 3.40 -20.39 -21.14
N TYR A 145 2.24 -20.27 -20.50
CA TYR A 145 1.92 -19.26 -19.48
C TYR A 145 1.58 -19.99 -18.17
N ASN A 146 2.61 -20.40 -17.44
CA ASN A 146 2.45 -21.25 -16.26
C ASN A 146 1.63 -20.57 -15.14
N ASN A 147 1.72 -19.24 -15.04
CA ASN A 147 1.02 -18.46 -14.03
C ASN A 147 -0.44 -18.10 -14.41
N LYS A 148 -0.91 -18.46 -15.63
CA LYS A 148 -2.23 -18.06 -16.13
C LYS A 148 -3.38 -18.46 -15.21
N ASN A 149 -3.24 -19.58 -14.50
CA ASN A 149 -4.27 -20.17 -13.65
C ASN A 149 -4.16 -19.76 -12.17
N LEU A 150 -3.36 -18.75 -11.84
CA LEU A 150 -3.31 -18.24 -10.47
C LEU A 150 -4.67 -17.69 -10.03
N ASP A 151 -5.11 -18.11 -8.85
CA ASP A 151 -6.34 -17.66 -8.20
C ASP A 151 -6.09 -16.35 -7.42
N PHE A 152 -7.14 -15.79 -6.86
CA PHE A 152 -7.06 -14.66 -5.94
C PHE A 152 -6.24 -14.99 -4.70
N THR A 153 -5.37 -14.09 -4.30
CA THR A 153 -4.87 -14.04 -2.92
C THR A 153 -6.01 -13.57 -2.02
N LYS A 154 -6.22 -14.25 -0.90
CA LYS A 154 -7.34 -13.99 0.01
C LYS A 154 -6.84 -13.61 1.41
N SER A 155 -7.61 -12.76 2.10
CA SER A 155 -7.30 -12.31 3.45
C SER A 155 -8.55 -12.20 4.32
N ASN A 156 -8.54 -12.86 5.47
CA ASN A 156 -9.52 -12.63 6.53
C ASN A 156 -9.01 -11.49 7.42
N HIS A 157 -9.81 -10.45 7.56
CA HIS A 157 -9.53 -9.29 8.39
C HIS A 157 -10.47 -9.25 9.58
N TYR A 158 -9.92 -9.07 10.78
CA TYR A 158 -10.64 -8.86 12.02
C TYR A 158 -10.17 -7.56 12.63
N VAL A 159 -11.09 -6.68 13.02
CA VAL A 159 -10.77 -5.38 13.60
C VAL A 159 -11.69 -5.13 14.78
N ILE A 160 -11.12 -4.69 15.90
CA ILE A 160 -11.86 -4.15 17.04
C ILE A 160 -11.37 -2.73 17.25
N GLY A 161 -12.28 -1.77 17.34
CA GLY A 161 -11.94 -0.38 17.51
C GLY A 161 -12.73 0.30 18.60
N TYR A 162 -12.13 1.34 19.18
CA TYR A 162 -12.78 2.25 20.10
C TYR A 162 -12.57 3.69 19.63
N ASN A 163 -13.65 4.45 19.55
CA ASN A 163 -13.63 5.87 19.21
C ASN A 163 -14.10 6.67 20.41
N LEU A 164 -13.39 7.75 20.73
CA LEU A 164 -13.72 8.69 21.76
C LEU A 164 -13.59 10.12 21.25
N GLN A 165 -14.59 10.95 21.50
CA GLN A 165 -14.60 12.38 21.25
C GLN A 165 -14.65 13.13 22.59
N PRO A 166 -13.49 13.31 23.27
CA PRO A 166 -13.47 13.91 24.61
C PRO A 166 -13.94 15.35 24.62
N ALA A 167 -13.70 16.08 23.52
CA ALA A 167 -14.18 17.45 23.28
C ALA A 167 -14.62 17.61 21.83
N GLN A 168 -15.30 18.71 21.50
CA GLN A 168 -15.85 18.96 20.17
C GLN A 168 -14.79 18.93 19.05
N ASP A 169 -13.57 19.33 19.36
CA ASP A 169 -12.46 19.44 18.42
C ASP A 169 -11.37 18.39 18.64
N TRP A 170 -11.64 17.32 19.41
CA TRP A 170 -10.73 16.21 19.65
C TRP A 170 -11.35 14.87 19.28
N ARG A 171 -10.57 14.01 18.65
CA ARG A 171 -10.93 12.60 18.40
C ARG A 171 -9.76 11.71 18.79
N ILE A 172 -10.06 10.62 19.48
CA ILE A 172 -9.14 9.52 19.78
C ILE A 172 -9.72 8.26 19.17
N LYS A 173 -8.94 7.55 18.39
CA LYS A 173 -9.32 6.26 17.80
C LYS A 173 -8.23 5.25 18.11
N THR A 174 -8.61 4.10 18.63
CA THR A 174 -7.71 2.96 18.87
C THR A 174 -8.26 1.75 18.15
N GLU A 175 -7.42 0.99 17.45
CA GLU A 175 -7.82 -0.23 16.75
C GLU A 175 -6.78 -1.34 16.99
N ILE A 176 -7.29 -2.55 17.18
CA ILE A 176 -6.51 -3.79 17.16
C ILE A 176 -6.99 -4.55 15.95
N TYR A 177 -6.04 -5.06 15.15
CA TYR A 177 -6.37 -5.83 13.98
C TYR A 177 -5.57 -7.12 13.89
N TYR A 178 -6.16 -8.11 13.22
CA TYR A 178 -5.54 -9.36 12.82
C TYR A 178 -5.94 -9.70 11.39
N GLN A 179 -4.96 -10.07 10.56
CA GLN A 179 -5.17 -10.47 9.17
C GLN A 179 -4.47 -11.80 8.92
N ARG A 180 -5.22 -12.74 8.37
CA ARG A 180 -4.67 -14.02 7.89
C ARG A 180 -4.79 -14.07 6.38
N LEU A 181 -3.64 -14.06 5.71
CA LEU A 181 -3.54 -14.16 4.25
C LEU A 181 -3.33 -15.63 3.85
N TYR A 182 -3.95 -16.03 2.76
CA TYR A 182 -3.83 -17.38 2.20
C TYR A 182 -4.05 -17.34 0.69
N ASN A 183 -3.82 -18.47 0.02
CA ASN A 183 -3.78 -18.52 -1.44
C ASN A 183 -2.75 -17.54 -2.05
N VAL A 184 -1.67 -17.27 -1.34
CA VAL A 184 -0.61 -16.40 -1.83
C VAL A 184 0.23 -17.18 -2.83
N PRO A 185 0.54 -16.63 -4.02
CA PRO A 185 1.44 -17.30 -4.95
C PRO A 185 2.85 -17.45 -4.39
N VAL A 186 3.36 -18.68 -4.48
CA VAL A 186 4.71 -19.14 -4.11
C VAL A 186 5.22 -20.08 -5.18
N ASN A 187 6.51 -20.40 -5.20
CA ASN A 187 7.07 -21.33 -6.18
C ASN A 187 6.52 -22.75 -6.00
N THR A 188 6.44 -23.51 -7.08
CA THR A 188 6.07 -24.94 -7.05
C THR A 188 7.13 -25.82 -6.39
N PHE A 189 8.40 -25.41 -6.39
CA PHE A 189 9.50 -26.04 -5.69
C PHE A 189 9.71 -25.36 -4.32
N SER A 190 10.41 -26.07 -3.40
CA SER A 190 10.70 -25.53 -2.06
C SER A 190 11.54 -24.26 -2.13
N SER A 191 10.98 -23.14 -1.67
CA SER A 191 11.57 -21.81 -1.81
C SER A 191 11.02 -20.83 -0.78
N SER A 192 11.82 -19.83 -0.44
CA SER A 192 11.43 -18.69 0.38
C SER A 192 10.61 -17.64 -0.35
N TYR A 193 10.41 -17.77 -1.66
CA TYR A 193 9.68 -16.80 -2.46
C TYR A 193 8.20 -16.70 -2.07
N SER A 194 7.68 -15.48 -2.03
CA SER A 194 6.25 -15.18 -1.84
C SER A 194 5.89 -13.86 -2.48
N MET A 195 4.77 -13.84 -3.21
CA MET A 195 4.19 -12.63 -3.79
C MET A 195 3.84 -11.54 -2.77
N LEU A 196 3.77 -11.85 -1.47
CA LEU A 196 3.58 -10.84 -0.41
C LEU A 196 4.74 -9.84 -0.31
N ASN A 197 5.89 -10.15 -0.90
CA ASN A 197 7.05 -9.26 -0.92
C ASN A 197 7.22 -8.50 -2.24
N THR A 198 6.30 -8.68 -3.19
CA THR A 198 6.33 -7.98 -4.48
C THR A 198 6.37 -6.47 -4.29
N GLY A 199 7.22 -5.79 -5.07
CA GLY A 199 7.44 -4.34 -4.99
C GLY A 199 8.46 -3.90 -3.94
N ALA A 200 8.95 -4.79 -3.07
CA ALA A 200 9.96 -4.44 -2.06
C ALA A 200 11.29 -3.95 -2.65
N ARG A 201 11.62 -4.39 -3.87
CA ARG A 201 12.86 -4.04 -4.59
C ARG A 201 12.65 -3.06 -5.74
N PHE A 202 11.44 -2.59 -5.99
CA PHE A 202 11.09 -1.73 -7.13
C PHE A 202 11.43 -2.33 -8.50
N ASN A 203 11.53 -3.63 -8.58
CA ASN A 203 11.74 -4.37 -9.83
C ASN A 203 10.42 -4.99 -10.32
N THR A 204 10.40 -5.34 -11.58
CA THR A 204 9.30 -6.12 -12.17
C THR A 204 9.37 -7.55 -11.68
N GLU A 205 8.23 -8.11 -11.29
CA GLU A 205 8.14 -9.50 -10.88
C GLU A 205 8.21 -10.41 -12.10
N LEU A 206 9.17 -11.35 -12.10
CA LEU A 206 9.45 -12.27 -13.20
C LEU A 206 9.45 -13.76 -12.76
N GLU A 207 8.91 -14.06 -11.59
CA GLU A 207 8.82 -15.43 -11.10
C GLU A 207 7.74 -16.22 -11.84
N ASP A 208 8.12 -17.35 -12.36
CA ASP A 208 7.28 -18.29 -13.09
C ASP A 208 6.98 -19.54 -12.25
N ASN A 209 6.07 -20.41 -12.76
CA ASN A 209 5.67 -21.64 -12.09
C ASN A 209 5.18 -21.43 -10.64
N LEU A 210 4.29 -20.46 -10.47
CA LEU A 210 3.71 -20.14 -9.18
C LEU A 210 2.44 -20.95 -8.90
N ILE A 211 2.19 -21.22 -7.61
CA ILE A 211 0.96 -21.85 -7.10
C ILE A 211 0.44 -21.10 -5.87
N ASN A 212 -0.88 -21.11 -5.68
CA ASN A 212 -1.57 -20.42 -4.57
C ASN A 212 -1.54 -21.23 -3.26
N LYS A 213 -0.34 -21.42 -2.65
CA LYS A 213 -0.15 -22.19 -1.40
C LYS A 213 0.50 -21.40 -0.26
N GLY A 214 1.04 -20.22 -0.53
CA GLY A 214 1.66 -19.40 0.49
C GLY A 214 0.64 -18.79 1.45
N THR A 215 1.14 -18.41 2.62
CA THR A 215 0.34 -17.77 3.67
C THR A 215 1.05 -16.54 4.23
N GLY A 216 0.29 -15.71 4.96
CA GLY A 216 0.83 -14.59 5.70
C GLY A 216 -0.03 -14.22 6.88
N THR A 217 0.55 -13.50 7.83
CA THR A 217 -0.13 -13.03 9.04
C THR A 217 0.33 -11.61 9.35
N ASN A 218 -0.62 -10.71 9.53
CA ASN A 218 -0.39 -9.35 10.01
C ASN A 218 -1.25 -9.11 11.25
N TYR A 219 -0.70 -8.47 12.25
CA TYR A 219 -1.47 -8.00 13.41
C TYR A 219 -0.83 -6.75 13.99
N GLY A 220 -1.64 -5.94 14.65
CA GLY A 220 -1.12 -4.71 15.23
C GLY A 220 -2.14 -3.94 16.04
N LEU A 221 -1.61 -2.88 16.65
CA LEU A 221 -2.34 -1.88 17.41
C LEU A 221 -2.11 -0.51 16.77
N GLU A 222 -3.19 0.21 16.54
CA GLU A 222 -3.17 1.56 15.99
C GLU A 222 -3.79 2.55 16.97
N LEU A 223 -3.18 3.72 17.10
CA LEU A 223 -3.68 4.86 17.85
C LEU A 223 -3.67 6.09 16.96
N THR A 224 -4.79 6.78 16.88
CA THR A 224 -4.92 8.10 16.26
C THR A 224 -5.45 9.07 17.29
N VAL A 225 -4.74 10.18 17.49
CA VAL A 225 -5.20 11.33 18.26
C VAL A 225 -5.24 12.53 17.34
N GLU A 226 -6.42 13.09 17.15
CA GLU A 226 -6.64 14.19 16.23
C GLU A 226 -7.26 15.38 16.96
N LYS A 227 -6.64 16.53 16.77
CA LYS A 227 -7.21 17.82 17.10
C LYS A 227 -7.61 18.53 15.82
N PHE A 228 -8.91 18.67 15.62
CA PHE A 228 -9.43 19.45 14.49
C PHE A 228 -9.07 20.92 14.62
N PHE A 229 -8.99 21.60 13.49
CA PHE A 229 -8.67 23.02 13.49
C PHE A 229 -9.65 23.82 14.35
N SER A 230 -9.14 24.39 15.43
CA SER A 230 -9.88 25.31 16.28
C SER A 230 -8.91 26.28 16.98
N LYS A 231 -9.34 27.52 17.20
CA LYS A 231 -8.53 28.58 17.81
C LYS A 231 -7.16 28.77 17.15
N GLY A 232 -7.08 28.46 15.83
CA GLY A 232 -5.86 28.56 15.05
C GLY A 232 -4.88 27.39 15.21
N TYR A 233 -5.23 26.29 15.90
CA TYR A 233 -4.40 25.11 16.07
C TYR A 233 -5.07 23.88 15.47
N TYR A 234 -4.25 22.97 14.97
CA TYR A 234 -4.62 21.61 14.63
C TYR A 234 -3.46 20.65 14.89
N GLY A 235 -3.76 19.39 15.02
CA GLY A 235 -2.75 18.38 15.24
C GLY A 235 -3.24 16.98 14.93
N LEU A 236 -2.30 16.11 14.58
CA LEU A 236 -2.54 14.70 14.35
C LEU A 236 -1.34 13.92 14.89
N PHE A 237 -1.61 12.97 15.75
CA PHE A 237 -0.67 11.93 16.14
C PHE A 237 -1.21 10.59 15.69
N THR A 238 -0.41 9.83 14.94
CA THR A 238 -0.71 8.44 14.61
C THR A 238 0.42 7.54 15.04
N SER A 239 0.07 6.40 15.59
CA SER A 239 1.00 5.34 15.98
C SER A 239 0.46 4.00 15.51
N SER A 240 1.31 3.20 14.89
CA SER A 240 1.03 1.80 14.59
C SER A 240 2.20 0.95 15.08
N ILE A 241 1.90 -0.09 15.84
CA ILE A 241 2.85 -1.13 16.25
C ILE A 241 2.31 -2.43 15.69
N PHE A 242 3.10 -3.13 14.88
CA PHE A 242 2.62 -4.27 14.11
C PHE A 242 3.69 -5.32 13.86
N ASP A 243 3.24 -6.52 13.50
CA ASP A 243 4.06 -7.59 12.97
C ASP A 243 3.48 -8.09 11.64
N SER A 244 4.35 -8.43 10.69
CA SER A 244 3.99 -8.90 9.36
C SER A 244 4.91 -10.04 8.95
N LYS A 245 4.34 -11.22 8.78
CA LYS A 245 5.07 -12.44 8.47
C LYS A 245 4.46 -13.18 7.29
N TYR A 246 5.26 -14.02 6.65
CA TYR A 246 4.83 -14.88 5.56
C TYR A 246 5.49 -16.25 5.64
N THR A 247 4.90 -17.22 4.94
CA THR A 247 5.45 -18.55 4.73
C THR A 247 5.50 -18.85 3.24
N GLY A 248 6.68 -19.18 2.74
CA GLY A 248 6.92 -19.62 1.36
C GLY A 248 6.55 -21.08 1.14
N SER A 249 6.92 -21.63 -0.02
CA SER A 249 6.69 -23.05 -0.33
C SER A 249 7.59 -24.00 0.46
N ASP A 250 8.65 -23.52 1.07
CA ASP A 250 9.52 -24.27 1.98
C ASP A 250 8.95 -24.47 3.40
N GLY A 251 7.79 -23.87 3.70
CA GLY A 251 7.13 -23.99 5.00
C GLY A 251 7.78 -23.17 6.13
N VAL A 252 8.78 -22.35 5.84
CA VAL A 252 9.48 -21.55 6.87
C VAL A 252 8.85 -20.17 7.00
N GLU A 253 8.46 -19.80 8.22
CA GLU A 253 7.94 -18.47 8.52
C GLU A 253 9.07 -17.43 8.58
N ARG A 254 8.89 -16.30 7.91
CA ARG A 254 9.83 -15.17 7.84
C ARG A 254 9.12 -13.84 7.98
N ASN A 255 9.87 -12.78 8.32
CA ASN A 255 9.37 -11.42 8.22
C ASN A 255 9.11 -11.08 6.74
N THR A 256 8.01 -10.34 6.47
CA THR A 256 7.89 -9.70 5.15
C THR A 256 8.91 -8.57 5.03
N ALA A 257 9.25 -8.19 3.80
CA ALA A 257 10.07 -7.01 3.56
C ALA A 257 9.48 -5.73 4.19
N PHE A 258 8.16 -5.68 4.37
CA PHE A 258 7.41 -4.52 4.86
C PHE A 258 7.23 -4.51 6.39
N ASN A 259 7.78 -5.49 7.12
CA ASN A 259 7.65 -5.59 8.56
C ASN A 259 8.51 -4.56 9.30
N GLY A 260 8.12 -3.28 9.24
CA GLY A 260 8.82 -2.21 9.95
C GLY A 260 8.64 -2.21 11.47
N LYS A 261 7.75 -3.05 12.00
CA LYS A 261 7.39 -3.15 13.43
C LYS A 261 6.64 -1.97 13.99
N TYR A 262 6.94 -0.74 13.59
CA TYR A 262 6.24 0.46 14.08
C TYR A 262 6.32 1.63 13.10
N VAL A 263 5.34 2.52 13.20
CA VAL A 263 5.32 3.83 12.54
C VAL A 263 4.70 4.85 13.49
N TYR A 264 5.37 6.00 13.68
CA TYR A 264 4.87 7.15 14.41
C TYR A 264 4.86 8.38 13.52
N ASN A 265 3.75 9.12 13.51
CA ASN A 265 3.66 10.41 12.84
C ASN A 265 3.09 11.45 13.80
N ILE A 266 3.68 12.62 13.78
CA ILE A 266 3.20 13.81 14.47
C ILE A 266 3.06 14.91 13.43
N LEU A 267 1.91 15.54 13.37
CA LEU A 267 1.66 16.75 12.60
C LEU A 267 1.03 17.77 13.53
N VAL A 268 1.62 18.96 13.63
CA VAL A 268 1.07 20.08 14.42
C VAL A 268 1.18 21.33 13.59
N GLY A 269 0.10 22.11 13.54
CA GLY A 269 0.08 23.37 12.83
C GLY A 269 -0.57 24.48 13.64
N LYS A 270 -0.08 25.69 13.42
CA LYS A 270 -0.63 26.92 13.96
C LYS A 270 -0.83 27.94 12.86
N GLU A 271 -2.00 28.54 12.85
CA GLU A 271 -2.36 29.63 11.95
C GLU A 271 -2.70 30.88 12.76
N TRP A 272 -2.26 32.02 12.29
CA TRP A 272 -2.60 33.34 12.85
C TRP A 272 -3.20 34.22 11.77
N ASN A 273 -4.24 34.97 12.12
CA ASN A 273 -4.72 36.05 11.31
C ASN A 273 -3.86 37.31 11.53
N VAL A 274 -3.29 37.84 10.46
CA VAL A 274 -2.33 38.96 10.48
C VAL A 274 -2.73 40.08 9.53
N GLY A 275 -2.03 41.22 9.64
CA GLY A 275 -2.24 42.40 8.78
C GLY A 275 -3.45 43.24 9.17
N ALA A 276 -3.68 44.32 8.44
CA ALA A 276 -4.78 45.24 8.67
C ALA A 276 -6.14 44.53 8.55
N GLY A 277 -6.94 44.61 9.59
CA GLY A 277 -8.25 43.89 9.67
C GLY A 277 -8.12 42.37 9.78
N LYS A 278 -6.95 41.84 10.19
CA LYS A 278 -6.72 40.39 10.39
C LYS A 278 -7.11 39.53 9.17
N ARG A 279 -6.97 40.09 7.97
CA ARG A 279 -7.43 39.46 6.73
C ARG A 279 -6.46 38.43 6.19
N ASN A 280 -5.18 38.69 6.32
CA ASN A 280 -4.12 37.78 5.87
C ASN A 280 -3.88 36.71 6.93
N LYS A 281 -3.19 35.65 6.52
CA LYS A 281 -2.88 34.53 7.40
C LYS A 281 -1.40 34.19 7.32
N THR A 282 -0.81 33.82 8.42
CA THR A 282 0.49 33.18 8.47
C THR A 282 0.35 31.85 9.18
N SER A 283 1.11 30.85 8.75
CA SER A 283 1.08 29.52 9.37
C SER A 283 2.49 28.97 9.56
N ILE A 284 2.62 28.12 10.54
CA ILE A 284 3.75 27.23 10.74
C ILE A 284 3.21 25.82 10.95
N ASP A 285 3.78 24.86 10.24
CA ASP A 285 3.47 23.44 10.34
C ASP A 285 4.74 22.67 10.65
N PHE A 286 4.63 21.73 11.57
CA PHE A 286 5.68 20.80 11.95
C PHE A 286 5.20 19.38 11.67
N LYS A 287 6.02 18.59 11.00
CA LYS A 287 5.78 17.16 10.78
C LYS A 287 6.99 16.35 11.20
N PHE A 288 6.76 15.33 11.99
CA PHE A 288 7.75 14.34 12.36
C PHE A 288 7.25 12.94 11.99
N THR A 289 8.11 12.16 11.36
CA THR A 289 7.85 10.75 11.03
C THR A 289 9.02 9.91 11.54
N ASN A 290 8.72 8.86 12.28
CA ASN A 290 9.69 7.82 12.63
C ASN A 290 9.05 6.45 12.37
N ALA A 291 9.76 5.59 11.65
CA ALA A 291 9.31 4.25 11.31
C ALA A 291 10.45 3.26 11.44
N GLY A 292 10.16 2.05 11.88
CA GLY A 292 11.14 0.99 11.88
C GLY A 292 11.60 0.65 10.46
N GLY A 293 12.85 0.26 10.31
CA GLY A 293 13.44 -0.08 9.02
C GLY A 293 12.76 -1.31 8.40
N ARG A 294 12.73 -1.37 7.09
CA ARG A 294 12.25 -2.56 6.37
C ARG A 294 13.21 -3.72 6.56
N TYR A 295 12.68 -4.94 6.54
CA TYR A 295 13.53 -6.13 6.47
C TYR A 295 14.10 -6.31 5.06
N TYR A 296 15.32 -6.83 4.98
CA TYR A 296 16.01 -7.12 3.73
C TYR A 296 16.83 -8.41 3.84
N THR A 297 17.13 -9.01 2.70
CA THR A 297 18.06 -10.12 2.58
C THR A 297 19.49 -9.56 2.49
N PRO A 298 20.39 -9.89 3.41
CA PRO A 298 21.77 -9.42 3.34
C PRO A 298 22.47 -9.87 2.06
N ILE A 299 23.41 -9.07 1.58
CA ILE A 299 24.33 -9.45 0.52
C ILE A 299 25.38 -10.41 1.11
N ASP A 300 25.58 -11.54 0.47
CA ASP A 300 26.71 -12.44 0.73
C ASP A 300 27.96 -11.87 0.05
N VAL A 301 28.76 -11.15 0.82
CA VAL A 301 29.95 -10.46 0.30
C VAL A 301 30.96 -11.45 -0.25
N ALA A 302 31.21 -12.59 0.43
CA ALA A 302 32.19 -13.57 0.00
C ALA A 302 31.80 -14.22 -1.35
N SER A 303 30.54 -14.63 -1.48
CA SER A 303 30.01 -15.16 -2.74
C SER A 303 30.00 -14.09 -3.85
N SER A 304 29.67 -12.83 -3.49
CA SER A 304 29.67 -11.72 -4.44
C SER A 304 31.08 -11.39 -4.95
N GLN A 305 32.08 -11.40 -4.10
CA GLN A 305 33.48 -11.23 -4.49
C GLN A 305 33.96 -12.33 -5.44
N THR A 306 33.60 -13.59 -5.15
CA THR A 306 33.97 -14.74 -5.98
C THR A 306 33.33 -14.69 -7.38
N THR A 307 32.06 -14.25 -7.47
CA THR A 307 31.31 -14.24 -8.72
C THR A 307 31.42 -12.93 -9.50
N GLY A 308 31.94 -11.85 -8.89
CA GLY A 308 31.92 -10.50 -9.46
C GLY A 308 30.51 -9.90 -9.62
N ARG A 309 29.49 -10.46 -8.93
CA ARG A 309 28.08 -10.04 -9.02
C ARG A 309 27.44 -10.13 -7.65
N GLU A 310 26.42 -9.27 -7.41
CA GLU A 310 25.63 -9.32 -6.20
C GLU A 310 25.03 -10.71 -5.99
N GLN A 311 25.38 -11.34 -4.88
CA GLN A 311 24.80 -12.59 -4.37
C GLN A 311 24.10 -12.28 -3.05
N LEU A 312 22.92 -12.84 -2.87
CA LEU A 312 22.14 -12.67 -1.64
C LEU A 312 22.35 -13.87 -0.72
N SER A 313 22.34 -13.61 0.57
CA SER A 313 22.33 -14.64 1.59
C SER A 313 21.11 -15.56 1.47
N THR A 314 21.26 -16.82 1.84
CA THR A 314 20.15 -17.77 1.96
C THR A 314 19.18 -17.40 3.10
N ASN A 315 19.63 -16.60 4.07
CA ASN A 315 18.78 -16.08 5.15
C ASN A 315 17.94 -14.89 4.67
N VAL A 316 16.84 -15.18 4.00
CA VAL A 316 15.96 -14.20 3.35
C VAL A 316 15.24 -13.36 4.40
N TYR A 317 15.24 -12.02 4.23
CA TYR A 317 14.64 -11.01 5.11
C TYR A 317 15.07 -11.16 6.59
N SER A 318 16.32 -11.52 6.83
CA SER A 318 16.87 -11.75 8.17
C SER A 318 17.43 -10.49 8.84
N SER A 319 17.72 -9.45 8.09
CA SER A 319 18.29 -8.19 8.58
C SER A 319 17.30 -7.03 8.40
N GLN A 320 17.43 -6.02 9.25
CA GLN A 320 16.56 -4.84 9.25
C GLN A 320 17.41 -3.59 8.99
N TYR A 321 16.93 -2.71 8.09
CA TYR A 321 17.53 -1.39 7.91
C TYR A 321 17.39 -0.54 9.18
N PRO A 322 18.26 0.47 9.38
CA PRO A 322 18.05 1.50 10.39
C PRO A 322 16.68 2.16 10.25
N SER A 323 16.15 2.64 11.36
CA SER A 323 14.86 3.34 11.37
C SER A 323 14.87 4.57 10.46
N TYR A 324 13.75 4.77 9.79
CA TYR A 324 13.49 5.98 9.03
C TYR A 324 13.10 7.11 9.98
N THR A 325 13.78 8.26 9.88
CA THR A 325 13.47 9.45 10.67
C THR A 325 13.45 10.68 9.77
N ARG A 326 12.38 11.46 9.83
CA ARG A 326 12.24 12.68 9.03
C ARG A 326 11.48 13.75 9.81
N MET A 327 12.01 14.96 9.77
CA MET A 327 11.40 16.15 10.33
C MET A 327 11.25 17.20 9.23
N ASP A 328 10.03 17.72 9.06
CA ASP A 328 9.69 18.73 8.06
C ASP A 328 9.10 19.96 8.77
N ILE A 329 9.43 21.16 8.28
CA ILE A 329 8.87 22.42 8.77
C ILE A 329 8.37 23.22 7.57
N LYS A 330 7.11 23.67 7.65
CA LYS A 330 6.53 24.50 6.59
C LYS A 330 6.10 25.85 7.15
N PHE A 331 6.48 26.90 6.44
CA PHE A 331 6.01 28.26 6.69
C PHE A 331 5.07 28.68 5.56
N GLY A 332 3.96 29.30 5.93
CA GLY A 332 2.98 29.78 4.95
C GLY A 332 2.57 31.24 5.21
N TYR A 333 2.37 31.97 4.14
CA TYR A 333 1.76 33.30 4.19
C TYR A 333 0.68 33.40 3.12
N THR A 334 -0.55 33.73 3.53
CA THR A 334 -1.68 33.92 2.63
C THR A 334 -2.10 35.38 2.62
N PHE A 335 -2.01 35.99 1.46
CA PHE A 335 -2.54 37.31 1.20
C PHE A 335 -3.95 37.20 0.63
N ASN A 336 -4.92 37.86 1.27
CA ASN A 336 -6.31 37.92 0.82
C ASN A 336 -6.65 39.33 0.32
N SER A 337 -7.18 39.42 -0.91
CA SER A 337 -7.57 40.69 -1.50
C SER A 337 -8.72 41.35 -0.74
N LYS A 338 -8.76 42.69 -0.70
CA LYS A 338 -9.89 43.45 -0.15
C LYS A 338 -11.12 43.46 -1.07
N VAL A 339 -10.88 43.47 -2.38
CA VAL A 339 -11.89 43.82 -3.38
C VAL A 339 -12.31 42.59 -4.20
N LYS A 340 -11.38 41.69 -4.48
CA LYS A 340 -11.60 40.51 -5.31
C LYS A 340 -11.66 39.24 -4.44
N LYS A 341 -12.43 38.23 -4.86
CA LYS A 341 -12.38 36.89 -4.27
C LYS A 341 -11.09 36.18 -4.69
N LEU A 342 -9.95 36.75 -4.27
CA LEU A 342 -8.61 36.29 -4.66
C LEU A 342 -7.75 36.10 -3.41
N SER A 343 -7.19 34.92 -3.27
CA SER A 343 -6.18 34.58 -2.26
C SER A 343 -4.89 34.12 -2.93
N GLN A 344 -3.77 34.58 -2.43
CA GLN A 344 -2.44 34.15 -2.87
C GLN A 344 -1.67 33.59 -1.67
N THR A 345 -1.21 32.36 -1.77
CA THR A 345 -0.45 31.70 -0.71
C THR A 345 0.96 31.41 -1.18
N PHE A 346 1.93 31.86 -0.42
CA PHE A 346 3.35 31.53 -0.53
C PHE A 346 3.72 30.58 0.58
N SER A 347 4.37 29.48 0.26
CA SER A 347 4.82 28.52 1.27
C SER A 347 6.25 28.10 1.00
N LEU A 348 7.03 28.00 2.07
CA LEU A 348 8.34 27.36 2.12
C LEU A 348 8.20 26.09 2.94
N ASP A 349 8.34 24.93 2.28
CA ASP A 349 8.31 23.60 2.89
C ASP A 349 9.73 23.03 2.92
N ILE A 350 10.34 22.99 4.10
CA ILE A 350 11.67 22.45 4.32
C ILE A 350 11.55 21.02 4.75
N GLN A 351 11.82 20.10 3.85
CA GLN A 351 11.75 18.67 4.07
C GLN A 351 13.07 18.15 4.62
N ASN A 352 13.00 17.20 5.55
CA ASN A 352 14.14 16.59 6.23
C ASN A 352 15.11 17.67 6.75
N VAL A 353 14.61 18.58 7.57
CA VAL A 353 15.35 19.73 8.10
C VAL A 353 16.60 19.31 8.90
N THR A 354 16.59 18.10 9.47
CA THR A 354 17.74 17.50 10.18
C THR A 354 18.79 16.92 9.25
N ASN A 355 18.53 16.87 7.94
CA ASN A 355 19.39 16.20 6.95
C ASN A 355 19.75 14.76 7.34
N HIS A 356 18.81 14.03 7.98
CA HIS A 356 19.03 12.65 8.39
C HIS A 356 19.18 11.74 7.18
N LYS A 357 20.22 10.90 7.18
CA LYS A 357 20.51 9.95 6.09
C LYS A 357 19.66 8.69 6.22
N ASN A 358 18.44 8.72 5.71
CA ASN A 358 17.57 7.56 5.67
C ASN A 358 18.04 6.57 4.61
N VAL A 359 18.29 5.32 4.98
CA VAL A 359 18.72 4.28 4.06
C VAL A 359 17.56 3.95 3.10
N PHE A 360 17.85 3.90 1.81
CA PHE A 360 16.92 3.46 0.77
C PHE A 360 17.10 1.99 0.41
N SER A 361 18.36 1.59 0.10
CA SER A 361 18.72 0.22 -0.27
C SER A 361 20.22 -0.01 -0.09
N GLN A 362 20.63 -1.28 -0.16
CA GLN A 362 22.00 -1.70 -0.34
C GLN A 362 22.21 -2.24 -1.76
N SER A 363 23.45 -2.25 -2.22
CA SER A 363 23.89 -2.93 -3.44
C SER A 363 25.34 -3.35 -3.29
N TYR A 364 25.75 -4.42 -3.97
CA TYR A 364 27.15 -4.79 -4.07
C TYR A 364 27.89 -3.82 -5.00
N ASP A 365 29.02 -3.30 -4.52
CA ASP A 365 29.94 -2.48 -5.33
C ASP A 365 31.13 -3.34 -5.75
N ASP A 366 31.16 -3.73 -7.01
CA ASP A 366 32.18 -4.58 -7.59
C ASP A 366 33.57 -3.93 -7.56
N ARG A 367 33.67 -2.61 -7.66
CA ARG A 367 34.96 -1.89 -7.63
C ARG A 367 35.62 -1.92 -6.26
N ASN A 368 34.80 -1.74 -5.21
CA ASN A 368 35.26 -1.74 -3.83
C ASN A 368 35.11 -3.12 -3.17
N GLN A 369 34.55 -4.09 -3.87
CA GLN A 369 34.26 -5.45 -3.41
C GLN A 369 33.56 -5.50 -2.05
N ASN A 370 32.61 -4.59 -1.85
CA ASN A 370 31.90 -4.41 -0.58
C ASN A 370 30.47 -3.92 -0.79
N VAL A 371 29.71 -3.86 0.31
CA VAL A 371 28.34 -3.33 0.31
C VAL A 371 28.36 -1.81 0.26
N SER A 372 27.62 -1.23 -0.69
CA SER A 372 27.36 0.19 -0.83
C SER A 372 25.91 0.51 -0.42
N TRP A 373 25.75 1.57 0.37
CA TRP A 373 24.46 2.03 0.88
C TRP A 373 23.94 3.21 0.06
N LYS A 374 22.69 3.12 -0.37
CA LYS A 374 21.99 4.23 -1.04
C LYS A 374 21.05 4.88 -0.05
N TYR A 375 21.02 6.21 -0.06
CA TYR A 375 20.22 7.00 0.86
C TYR A 375 19.08 7.70 0.12
N GLN A 376 17.99 7.96 0.84
CA GLN A 376 16.90 8.78 0.38
C GLN A 376 17.31 10.27 0.34
N LEU A 377 16.46 11.11 -0.23
CA LEU A 377 16.69 12.55 -0.32
C LEU A 377 16.91 13.13 1.09
N GLY A 378 18.01 13.89 1.23
CA GLY A 378 18.36 14.61 2.45
C GLY A 378 17.55 15.90 2.61
N PHE A 379 18.19 16.97 3.08
CA PHE A 379 17.59 18.29 3.20
C PHE A 379 17.09 18.80 1.84
N PHE A 380 15.81 19.19 1.78
CA PHE A 380 15.17 19.63 0.55
C PHE A 380 14.19 20.78 0.78
N PRO A 381 14.51 22.03 0.38
CA PRO A 381 13.57 23.15 0.42
C PRO A 381 12.68 23.13 -0.82
N ASN A 382 11.37 23.31 -0.63
CA ASN A 382 10.38 23.38 -1.68
C ASN A 382 9.55 24.66 -1.54
N PHE A 383 9.46 25.45 -2.60
CA PHE A 383 8.65 26.67 -2.67
C PHE A 383 7.35 26.38 -3.41
N VAL A 384 6.23 26.72 -2.78
CA VAL A 384 4.91 26.55 -3.37
C VAL A 384 4.20 27.90 -3.44
N TYR A 385 3.76 28.28 -4.62
CA TYR A 385 2.86 29.40 -4.84
C TYR A 385 1.49 28.90 -5.29
N LYS A 386 0.44 29.31 -4.59
CA LYS A 386 -0.94 28.94 -4.88
C LYS A 386 -1.80 30.20 -5.02
N ILE A 387 -2.60 30.24 -6.07
CA ILE A 387 -3.61 31.28 -6.31
C ILE A 387 -5.01 30.62 -6.30
N GLN A 388 -5.95 31.28 -5.64
CA GLN A 388 -7.37 30.86 -5.56
C GLN A 388 -8.24 32.06 -5.93
N PHE A 389 -9.19 31.82 -6.83
CA PHE A 389 -10.16 32.80 -7.35
C PHE A 389 -11.55 32.59 -6.77
#